data_b0ba75923e01d83078ac814844a192ea
#
_entry.id   b0ba75923e01d83078ac814844a192ea
#
_cell.length_a   1.000
_cell.length_b   1.000
_cell.length_c   1.000
_cell.angle_alpha   90.00
_cell.angle_beta   90.00
_cell.angle_gamma   90.00
#
_symmetry.space_group_name_H-M   'P 1'
#
loop_
_entity.id
_entity.type
_entity.pdbx_description
1 polymer ?
#
loop_
_entity_poly.entity_id
_entity_poly.type
_entity_poly.pdbx_seq_one_letter_code
_entity_poly.pdbx_strand_id
1 'polypeptide(L)'
;RRTTFSYSEFFSKLIDGEVYFKLENQQFTGSFKARGALNKILTLNESGKSISSVISASTGNHGAAVAYAARQAKIECNIYIPEGSSKAKMSNMKNYGATINIFGSDCVEAEAKAREVSEKNQVPYVSPYNDFHIVAGQGTMGAEIKSQANELDAIIISIGGGGLMAGTASFLRSVWPNIKVIGCSPSNSAIMIHSMEAGKIL
;
A
#
# COMPACT_ATOMS: atom_id res chain seq x y z
N ARG A 1 -8.52 10.04 -2.82
CA ARG A 1 -8.11 11.31 -3.43
C ARG A 1 -7.45 11.05 -4.78
N ARG A 2 -7.91 11.76 -5.83
CA ARG A 2 -7.24 11.75 -7.13
C ARG A 2 -5.93 12.53 -7.02
N THR A 3 -4.83 11.90 -7.44
CA THR A 3 -3.49 12.50 -7.39
C THR A 3 -3.08 13.05 -8.75
N THR A 4 -2.10 13.96 -8.74
CA THR A 4 -1.60 14.59 -9.96
C THR A 4 -0.88 13.57 -10.86
N PHE A 5 -1.09 13.71 -12.17
CA PHE A 5 -0.34 13.07 -13.22
C PHE A 5 0.47 14.15 -13.93
N SER A 6 1.75 14.26 -13.61
CA SER A 6 2.59 15.40 -13.94
C SER A 6 3.57 15.06 -15.05
N TYR A 7 3.55 15.83 -16.13
CA TYR A 7 4.57 15.76 -17.19
C TYR A 7 5.94 16.20 -16.65
N SER A 8 7.00 15.53 -17.07
CA SER A 8 8.37 15.87 -16.74
C SER A 8 9.16 16.23 -18.00
N GLU A 9 9.35 17.50 -18.24
CA GLU A 9 10.14 17.97 -19.38
C GLU A 9 11.58 17.45 -19.37
N PHE A 10 12.21 17.39 -18.18
CA PHE A 10 13.58 16.92 -18.02
C PHE A 10 13.74 15.47 -18.47
N PHE A 11 12.93 14.55 -17.93
CA PHE A 11 13.02 13.13 -18.26
C PHE A 11 12.51 12.85 -19.68
N SER A 12 11.55 13.61 -20.17
CA SER A 12 11.06 13.48 -21.54
C SER A 12 12.13 13.81 -22.58
N LYS A 13 12.88 14.87 -22.35
CA LYS A 13 14.05 15.21 -23.19
C LYS A 13 15.16 14.15 -23.11
N LEU A 14 15.37 13.56 -21.93
CA LEU A 14 16.44 12.57 -21.72
C LEU A 14 16.23 11.28 -22.53
N ILE A 15 14.96 10.86 -22.73
CA ILE A 15 14.62 9.61 -23.42
C ILE A 15 14.05 9.81 -24.83
N ASP A 16 13.96 11.06 -25.29
CA ASP A 16 13.27 11.44 -26.53
C ASP A 16 11.85 10.87 -26.60
N GLY A 17 11.06 11.12 -25.54
CA GLY A 17 9.71 10.60 -25.39
C GLY A 17 8.90 11.41 -24.39
N GLU A 18 7.80 10.87 -23.91
CA GLU A 18 6.96 11.52 -22.90
C GLU A 18 7.03 10.78 -21.56
N VAL A 19 7.46 11.47 -20.51
CA VAL A 19 7.52 10.94 -19.14
C VAL A 19 6.59 11.69 -18.23
N TYR A 20 5.76 10.92 -17.51
CA TYR A 20 4.82 11.43 -16.52
C TYR A 20 5.05 10.77 -15.17
N PHE A 21 4.80 11.52 -14.10
CA PHE A 21 4.81 11.03 -12.72
C PHE A 21 3.41 11.00 -12.14
N LYS A 22 2.99 9.84 -11.63
CA LYS A 22 1.80 9.73 -10.78
C LYS A 22 2.20 10.01 -9.33
N LEU A 23 1.82 11.17 -8.80
CA LEU A 23 2.34 11.70 -7.54
C LEU A 23 1.58 11.17 -6.32
N GLU A 24 1.82 9.90 -5.95
CA GLU A 24 1.17 9.26 -4.80
C GLU A 24 1.64 9.79 -3.42
N ASN A 25 2.70 10.59 -3.37
CA ASN A 25 3.06 11.37 -2.19
C ASN A 25 2.02 12.47 -1.85
N GLN A 26 1.12 12.78 -2.76
CA GLN A 26 0.01 13.72 -2.54
C GLN A 26 -1.25 13.06 -1.94
N GLN A 27 -1.24 11.76 -1.67
CA GLN A 27 -2.33 11.08 -0.98
C GLN A 27 -2.50 11.57 0.47
N PHE A 28 -3.66 11.29 1.08
CA PHE A 28 -4.02 11.72 2.44
C PHE A 28 -2.95 11.39 3.49
N THR A 29 -2.25 10.28 3.32
CA THR A 29 -1.19 9.83 4.25
C THR A 29 0.21 9.90 3.65
N GLY A 30 0.38 10.66 2.56
CA GLY A 30 1.65 10.84 1.88
C GLY A 30 2.11 9.62 1.05
N SER A 31 1.26 8.63 0.81
CA SER A 31 1.58 7.46 -0.02
C SER A 31 0.35 6.76 -0.57
N PHE A 32 0.55 5.94 -1.62
CA PHE A 32 -0.48 5.10 -2.24
C PHE A 32 -1.17 4.14 -1.25
N LYS A 33 -0.56 3.85 -0.11
CA LYS A 33 -1.10 2.92 0.90
C LYS A 33 -2.50 3.28 1.39
N ALA A 34 -2.85 4.56 1.36
CA ALA A 34 -4.19 5.04 1.70
C ALA A 34 -5.29 4.41 0.84
N ARG A 35 -5.02 4.10 -0.44
CA ARG A 35 -5.99 3.51 -1.37
C ARG A 35 -6.43 2.12 -0.91
N GLY A 36 -5.46 1.23 -0.70
CA GLY A 36 -5.72 -0.15 -0.27
C GLY A 36 -6.32 -0.20 1.14
N ALA A 37 -5.78 0.57 2.09
CA ALA A 37 -6.28 0.60 3.45
C ALA A 37 -7.74 1.07 3.52
N LEU A 38 -8.10 2.15 2.81
CA LEU A 38 -9.47 2.62 2.70
C LEU A 38 -10.37 1.56 2.06
N ASN A 39 -9.99 1.00 0.92
CA ASN A 39 -10.78 -0.01 0.24
C ASN A 39 -11.05 -1.23 1.15
N LYS A 40 -10.02 -1.74 1.83
CA LYS A 40 -10.15 -2.87 2.75
C LYS A 40 -11.14 -2.57 3.89
N ILE A 41 -10.95 -1.44 4.57
CA ILE A 41 -11.76 -1.10 5.74
C ILE A 41 -13.21 -0.77 5.35
N LEU A 42 -13.44 -0.08 4.23
CA LEU A 42 -14.78 0.19 3.72
C LEU A 42 -15.51 -1.11 3.35
N THR A 43 -14.83 -2.02 2.64
CA THR A 43 -15.42 -3.32 2.28
C THR A 43 -15.76 -4.16 3.51
N LEU A 44 -14.90 -4.15 4.54
CA LEU A 44 -15.20 -4.82 5.81
C LEU A 44 -16.47 -4.24 6.46
N ASN A 45 -16.61 -2.93 6.44
CA ASN A 45 -17.76 -2.24 7.03
C ASN A 45 -19.07 -2.50 6.25
N GLU A 46 -18.99 -2.61 4.92
CA GLU A 46 -20.12 -2.90 4.02
C GLU A 46 -20.55 -4.37 4.05
N SER A 47 -19.72 -5.29 4.54
CA SER A 47 -20.00 -6.73 4.57
C SER A 47 -21.12 -7.15 5.54
N GLY A 48 -21.76 -6.20 6.21
CA GLY A 48 -22.83 -6.44 7.19
C GLY A 48 -22.34 -6.97 8.55
N LYS A 49 -21.04 -7.22 8.68
CA LYS A 49 -20.42 -7.52 9.98
C LYS A 49 -20.00 -6.20 10.63
N SER A 50 -20.65 -5.84 11.71
CA SER A 50 -20.22 -4.68 12.51
C SER A 50 -18.81 -4.94 13.05
N ILE A 51 -17.80 -4.32 12.45
CA ILE A 51 -16.43 -4.34 12.96
C ILE A 51 -16.22 -3.13 13.86
N SER A 52 -15.69 -3.36 15.07
CA SER A 52 -15.37 -2.29 16.03
C SER A 52 -13.89 -1.89 15.99
N SER A 53 -13.04 -2.77 15.45
CA SER A 53 -11.59 -2.54 15.44
C SER A 53 -10.89 -3.29 14.32
N VAL A 54 -9.67 -2.86 14.01
CA VAL A 54 -8.73 -3.54 13.10
C VAL A 54 -7.33 -3.61 13.70
N ILE A 55 -6.56 -4.61 13.26
CA ILE A 55 -5.16 -4.80 13.66
C ILE A 55 -4.28 -4.75 12.41
N SER A 56 -3.09 -4.17 12.53
CA SER A 56 -2.05 -4.23 11.50
C SER A 56 -0.66 -4.19 12.14
N ALA A 57 0.37 -4.49 11.36
CA ALA A 57 1.76 -4.32 11.75
C ALA A 57 2.48 -3.50 10.67
N SER A 58 3.04 -2.36 11.07
CA SER A 58 3.83 -1.53 10.17
C SER A 58 4.45 -0.33 10.89
N THR A 59 5.72 -0.09 10.68
CA THR A 59 6.43 1.10 11.18
C THR A 59 6.30 2.32 10.27
N GLY A 60 5.62 2.23 9.11
CA GLY A 60 5.66 3.25 8.08
C GLY A 60 4.31 3.60 7.45
N ASN A 61 4.35 3.82 6.14
CA ASN A 61 3.21 4.31 5.35
C ASN A 61 1.93 3.47 5.45
N HIS A 62 2.08 2.13 5.61
CA HIS A 62 0.91 1.27 5.76
C HIS A 62 0.22 1.49 7.10
N GLY A 63 0.96 1.55 8.21
CA GLY A 63 0.38 1.85 9.52
C GLY A 63 -0.37 3.18 9.54
N ALA A 64 0.23 4.24 8.97
CA ALA A 64 -0.43 5.53 8.85
C ALA A 64 -1.72 5.45 7.99
N ALA A 65 -1.69 4.68 6.90
CA ALA A 65 -2.85 4.50 6.02
C ALA A 65 -3.99 3.73 6.71
N VAL A 66 -3.67 2.66 7.46
CA VAL A 66 -4.66 1.89 8.22
C VAL A 66 -5.28 2.74 9.33
N ALA A 67 -4.45 3.48 10.09
CA ALA A 67 -4.93 4.40 11.12
C ALA A 67 -5.87 5.48 10.54
N TYR A 68 -5.48 6.09 9.41
CA TYR A 68 -6.32 7.05 8.71
C TYR A 68 -7.66 6.43 8.27
N ALA A 69 -7.63 5.25 7.65
CA ALA A 69 -8.82 4.59 7.15
C ALA A 69 -9.76 4.15 8.28
N ALA A 70 -9.22 3.64 9.39
CA ALA A 70 -9.98 3.29 10.59
C ALA A 70 -10.66 4.51 11.20
N ARG A 71 -9.97 5.66 11.27
CA ARG A 71 -10.56 6.93 11.71
C ARG A 71 -11.73 7.35 10.83
N GLN A 72 -11.62 7.21 9.50
CA GLN A 72 -12.72 7.52 8.57
C GLN A 72 -13.93 6.61 8.80
N ALA A 73 -13.70 5.35 9.11
CA ALA A 73 -14.72 4.37 9.42
C ALA A 73 -15.24 4.44 10.88
N LYS A 74 -14.63 5.29 11.72
CA LYS A 74 -14.94 5.44 13.16
C LYS A 74 -14.78 4.13 13.94
N ILE A 75 -13.76 3.35 13.64
CA ILE A 75 -13.40 2.11 14.33
C ILE A 75 -12.04 2.23 14.98
N GLU A 76 -11.76 1.40 15.97
CA GLU A 76 -10.47 1.35 16.64
C GLU A 76 -9.38 0.79 15.71
N CYS A 77 -8.14 1.25 15.91
CA CYS A 77 -6.98 0.80 15.15
C CYS A 77 -5.82 0.47 16.06
N ASN A 78 -5.37 -0.77 16.04
CA ASN A 78 -4.24 -1.27 16.81
C ASN A 78 -3.08 -1.59 15.86
N ILE A 79 -1.97 -0.85 15.98
CA ILE A 79 -0.77 -1.03 15.14
C ILE A 79 0.36 -1.61 15.99
N TYR A 80 0.89 -2.76 15.56
CA TYR A 80 2.06 -3.39 16.17
C TYR A 80 3.33 -2.92 15.47
N ILE A 81 4.35 -2.58 16.27
CA ILE A 81 5.65 -2.11 15.80
C ILE A 81 6.75 -2.69 16.69
N PRO A 82 7.96 -2.92 16.16
CA PRO A 82 9.09 -3.34 16.97
C PRO A 82 9.63 -2.22 17.85
N GLU A 83 10.43 -2.60 18.84
CA GLU A 83 11.22 -1.68 19.63
C GLU A 83 12.14 -0.84 18.73
N GLY A 84 12.54 0.34 19.20
CA GLY A 84 13.40 1.24 18.43
C GLY A 84 12.74 1.94 17.22
N SER A 85 11.45 1.72 16.98
CA SER A 85 10.72 2.39 15.90
C SER A 85 10.76 3.91 16.02
N SER A 86 10.81 4.62 14.88
CA SER A 86 10.90 6.07 14.82
C SER A 86 9.74 6.77 15.55
N LYS A 87 10.08 7.65 16.51
CA LYS A 87 9.10 8.46 17.25
C LYS A 87 8.21 9.30 16.34
N ALA A 88 8.78 9.87 15.25
CA ALA A 88 8.03 10.67 14.29
C ALA A 88 6.97 9.84 13.56
N LYS A 89 7.30 8.61 13.13
CA LYS A 89 6.35 7.70 12.48
C LYS A 89 5.26 7.23 13.44
N MET A 90 5.61 6.92 14.69
CA MET A 90 4.64 6.60 15.75
C MET A 90 3.67 7.77 15.99
N SER A 91 4.21 8.99 16.12
CA SER A 91 3.40 10.20 16.32
C SER A 91 2.39 10.40 15.18
N ASN A 92 2.82 10.19 13.93
CA ASN A 92 1.95 10.30 12.77
C ASN A 92 0.76 9.31 12.84
N MET A 93 1.02 8.05 13.19
CA MET A 93 -0.05 7.05 13.37
C MET A 93 -0.99 7.40 14.52
N LYS A 94 -0.44 7.87 15.66
CA LYS A 94 -1.25 8.36 16.81
C LYS A 94 -2.10 9.56 16.45
N ASN A 95 -1.61 10.49 15.61
CA ASN A 95 -2.38 11.63 15.13
C ASN A 95 -3.59 11.21 14.29
N TYR A 96 -3.55 10.03 13.67
CA TYR A 96 -4.70 9.42 13.03
C TYR A 96 -5.58 8.59 13.96
N GLY A 97 -5.24 8.51 15.28
CA GLY A 97 -6.07 7.84 16.29
C GLY A 97 -5.68 6.37 16.54
N ALA A 98 -4.54 5.90 16.04
CA ALA A 98 -4.11 4.52 16.28
C ALA A 98 -3.53 4.35 17.70
N THR A 99 -3.86 3.22 18.32
CA THR A 99 -3.16 2.68 19.47
C THR A 99 -1.90 1.95 19.01
N ILE A 100 -0.74 2.32 19.55
CA ILE A 100 0.54 1.73 19.18
C ILE A 100 0.91 0.68 20.23
N ASN A 101 1.12 -0.55 19.78
CA ASN A 101 1.58 -1.69 20.56
C ASN A 101 3.02 -2.01 20.17
N ILE A 102 3.95 -1.85 21.11
CA ILE A 102 5.37 -2.15 20.87
C ILE A 102 5.59 -3.62 21.23
N PHE A 103 6.14 -4.41 20.31
CA PHE A 103 6.43 -5.81 20.50
C PHE A 103 7.55 -6.29 19.60
N GLY A 104 8.51 -7.00 20.19
CA GLY A 104 9.62 -7.62 19.48
C GLY A 104 10.73 -6.66 19.05
N SER A 105 11.80 -7.22 18.54
CA SER A 105 13.01 -6.52 18.13
C SER A 105 12.98 -6.12 16.65
N ASP A 106 12.12 -6.76 15.84
CA ASP A 106 12.01 -6.53 14.41
C ASP A 106 10.57 -6.56 13.89
N CYS A 107 10.42 -6.25 12.60
CA CYS A 107 9.10 -6.17 11.96
C CYS A 107 8.42 -7.54 11.82
N VAL A 108 9.19 -8.64 11.78
CA VAL A 108 8.65 -10.00 11.63
C VAL A 108 7.98 -10.43 12.93
N GLU A 109 8.65 -10.20 14.08
CA GLU A 109 8.10 -10.47 15.41
C GLU A 109 6.85 -9.63 15.69
N ALA A 110 6.89 -8.33 15.35
CA ALA A 110 5.74 -7.45 15.51
C ALA A 110 4.55 -7.90 14.64
N GLU A 111 4.79 -8.33 13.39
CA GLU A 111 3.75 -8.85 12.52
C GLU A 111 3.19 -10.18 13.01
N ALA A 112 4.04 -11.11 13.44
CA ALA A 112 3.61 -12.39 13.99
C ALA A 112 2.68 -12.18 15.20
N LYS A 113 3.05 -11.26 16.10
CA LYS A 113 2.22 -10.91 17.25
C LYS A 113 0.90 -10.27 16.86
N ALA A 114 0.91 -9.37 15.89
CA ALA A 114 -0.31 -8.74 15.39
C ALA A 114 -1.29 -9.79 14.81
N ARG A 115 -0.79 -10.77 14.07
CA ARG A 115 -1.58 -11.87 13.52
C ARG A 115 -2.12 -12.79 14.62
N GLU A 116 -1.30 -13.19 15.58
CA GLU A 116 -1.71 -13.98 16.75
C GLU A 116 -2.90 -13.31 17.49
N VAL A 117 -2.77 -12.01 17.78
CA VAL A 117 -3.81 -11.26 18.48
C VAL A 117 -5.06 -11.09 17.64
N SER A 118 -4.90 -10.87 16.33
CA SER A 118 -6.00 -10.82 15.36
C SER A 118 -6.83 -12.10 15.36
N GLU A 119 -6.18 -13.25 15.26
CA GLU A 119 -6.82 -14.57 15.26
C GLU A 119 -7.50 -14.88 16.60
N LYS A 120 -6.78 -14.69 17.72
CA LYS A 120 -7.29 -14.93 19.06
C LYS A 120 -8.55 -14.12 19.37
N ASN A 121 -8.58 -12.85 18.96
CA ASN A 121 -9.68 -11.94 19.27
C ASN A 121 -10.70 -11.82 18.13
N GLN A 122 -10.51 -12.54 17.02
CA GLN A 122 -11.35 -12.47 15.81
C GLN A 122 -11.48 -11.04 15.27
N VAL A 123 -10.42 -10.23 15.40
CA VAL A 123 -10.32 -8.87 14.88
C VAL A 123 -9.63 -8.89 13.51
N PRO A 124 -10.17 -8.26 12.47
CA PRO A 124 -9.57 -8.30 11.14
C PRO A 124 -8.12 -7.76 11.11
N TYR A 125 -7.19 -8.54 10.54
CA TYR A 125 -5.84 -8.09 10.22
C TYR A 125 -5.82 -7.39 8.87
N VAL A 126 -5.25 -6.20 8.80
CA VAL A 126 -5.07 -5.44 7.56
C VAL A 126 -3.65 -5.60 7.06
N SER A 127 -3.48 -6.47 6.06
CA SER A 127 -2.18 -6.77 5.45
C SER A 127 -1.63 -5.59 4.64
N PRO A 128 -0.31 -5.35 4.61
CA PRO A 128 0.28 -4.28 3.82
C PRO A 128 0.29 -4.51 2.30
N TYR A 129 0.06 -5.75 1.83
CA TYR A 129 0.15 -6.13 0.40
C TYR A 129 -0.60 -7.42 0.03
N ASN A 130 -0.60 -8.45 0.87
CA ASN A 130 -1.18 -9.76 0.55
C ASN A 130 -2.65 -9.86 1.03
N ASP A 131 -3.53 -9.11 0.37
CA ASP A 131 -4.97 -9.11 0.60
C ASP A 131 -5.67 -8.60 -0.65
N PHE A 132 -6.70 -9.30 -1.12
CA PHE A 132 -7.42 -8.96 -2.34
C PHE A 132 -7.97 -7.53 -2.34
N HIS A 133 -8.59 -7.09 -1.25
CA HIS A 133 -9.15 -5.74 -1.15
C HIS A 133 -8.07 -4.66 -1.07
N ILE A 134 -6.92 -4.96 -0.46
CA ILE A 134 -5.75 -4.07 -0.50
C ILE A 134 -5.25 -3.93 -1.94
N VAL A 135 -5.05 -5.03 -2.65
CA VAL A 135 -4.59 -5.04 -4.06
C VAL A 135 -5.58 -4.31 -4.96
N ALA A 136 -6.89 -4.57 -4.82
CA ALA A 136 -7.94 -3.89 -5.58
C ALA A 136 -7.94 -2.38 -5.31
N GLY A 137 -7.78 -1.97 -4.05
CA GLY A 137 -7.64 -0.55 -3.69
C GLY A 137 -6.42 0.12 -4.33
N GLN A 138 -5.28 -0.56 -4.41
CA GLN A 138 -4.10 -0.05 -5.13
C GLN A 138 -4.36 0.07 -6.63
N GLY A 139 -5.18 -0.81 -7.20
CA GLY A 139 -5.62 -0.78 -8.60
C GLY A 139 -6.36 0.50 -9.00
N THR A 140 -6.95 1.21 -8.04
CA THR A 140 -7.59 2.52 -8.30
C THR A 140 -6.59 3.56 -8.85
N MET A 141 -5.28 3.40 -8.60
CA MET A 141 -4.25 4.21 -9.23
C MET A 141 -4.24 4.01 -10.76
N GLY A 142 -4.37 2.77 -11.23
CA GLY A 142 -4.49 2.47 -12.66
C GLY A 142 -5.74 3.09 -13.28
N ALA A 143 -6.88 3.03 -12.58
CA ALA A 143 -8.12 3.67 -13.05
C ALA A 143 -7.97 5.20 -13.17
N GLU A 144 -7.29 5.84 -12.23
CA GLU A 144 -6.98 7.27 -12.34
C GLU A 144 -6.05 7.59 -13.51
N ILE A 145 -4.98 6.79 -13.70
CA ILE A 145 -4.05 6.95 -14.82
C ILE A 145 -4.81 6.86 -16.13
N LYS A 146 -5.67 5.84 -16.30
CA LYS A 146 -6.52 5.69 -17.50
C LYS A 146 -7.39 6.92 -17.79
N SER A 147 -7.87 7.59 -16.73
CA SER A 147 -8.67 8.81 -16.87
C SER A 147 -7.83 10.08 -17.13
N GLN A 148 -6.50 10.00 -17.00
CA GLN A 148 -5.56 11.12 -17.10
C GLN A 148 -4.67 11.02 -18.36
N ALA A 149 -4.61 9.84 -18.98
CA ALA A 149 -3.86 9.59 -20.21
C ALA A 149 -4.71 8.81 -21.22
N ASN A 150 -4.49 9.04 -22.51
CA ASN A 150 -5.16 8.30 -23.57
C ASN A 150 -4.60 6.87 -23.69
N GLU A 151 -3.28 6.75 -23.75
CA GLU A 151 -2.54 5.51 -23.82
C GLU A 151 -1.13 5.71 -23.24
N LEU A 152 -0.51 4.64 -22.77
CA LEU A 152 0.87 4.60 -22.31
C LEU A 152 1.56 3.35 -22.86
N ASP A 153 2.80 3.51 -23.35
CA ASP A 153 3.64 2.38 -23.80
C ASP A 153 4.14 1.54 -22.63
N ALA A 154 4.46 2.21 -21.53
CA ALA A 154 5.03 1.56 -20.36
C ALA A 154 4.64 2.25 -19.05
N ILE A 155 4.65 1.47 -17.98
CA ILE A 155 4.58 1.97 -16.61
C ILE A 155 5.69 1.37 -15.76
N ILE A 156 6.39 2.22 -14.99
CA ILE A 156 7.40 1.80 -14.02
C ILE A 156 6.80 1.91 -12.63
N ILE A 157 6.81 0.80 -11.90
CA ILE A 157 6.17 0.71 -10.57
C ILE A 157 7.17 0.16 -9.55
N SER A 158 7.27 0.81 -8.39
CA SER A 158 8.06 0.28 -7.28
C SER A 158 7.49 -1.03 -6.74
N ILE A 159 8.35 -2.01 -6.50
CA ILE A 159 8.00 -3.31 -5.92
C ILE A 159 8.65 -3.46 -4.55
N GLY A 160 7.81 -3.66 -3.53
CA GLY A 160 8.15 -4.31 -2.28
C GLY A 160 7.39 -5.63 -2.20
N GLY A 161 6.32 -5.71 -1.42
CA GLY A 161 5.44 -6.88 -1.34
C GLY A 161 4.46 -7.06 -2.52
N GLY A 162 4.62 -6.36 -3.63
CA GLY A 162 3.90 -6.59 -4.88
C GLY A 162 2.50 -5.99 -5.01
N GLY A 163 1.83 -5.62 -3.92
CA GLY A 163 0.42 -5.23 -3.94
C GLY A 163 0.09 -4.03 -4.84
N LEU A 164 0.96 -3.00 -4.90
CA LEU A 164 0.78 -1.86 -5.78
C LEU A 164 0.86 -2.29 -7.25
N MET A 165 1.91 -3.01 -7.59
CA MET A 165 2.13 -3.47 -8.97
C MET A 165 1.01 -4.40 -9.40
N ALA A 166 0.63 -5.39 -8.58
CA ALA A 166 -0.43 -6.33 -8.89
C ALA A 166 -1.75 -5.61 -9.20
N GLY A 167 -2.20 -4.71 -8.33
CA GLY A 167 -3.45 -3.98 -8.54
C GLY A 167 -3.42 -3.06 -9.75
N THR A 168 -2.37 -2.24 -9.86
CA THR A 168 -2.25 -1.25 -10.93
C THR A 168 -2.07 -1.92 -12.29
N ALA A 169 -1.18 -2.91 -12.40
CA ALA A 169 -0.90 -3.61 -13.64
C ALA A 169 -2.10 -4.42 -14.12
N SER A 170 -2.83 -5.09 -13.22
CA SER A 170 -4.04 -5.83 -13.57
C SER A 170 -5.08 -4.92 -14.22
N PHE A 171 -5.33 -3.75 -13.63
CA PHE A 171 -6.25 -2.78 -14.22
C PHE A 171 -5.74 -2.24 -15.56
N LEU A 172 -4.49 -1.78 -15.62
CA LEU A 172 -3.97 -1.18 -16.85
C LEU A 172 -3.90 -2.15 -18.02
N ARG A 173 -3.53 -3.41 -17.78
CA ARG A 173 -3.56 -4.45 -18.82
C ARG A 173 -4.96 -4.80 -19.31
N SER A 174 -5.99 -4.61 -18.49
CA SER A 174 -7.38 -4.82 -18.94
C SER A 174 -7.86 -3.74 -19.90
N VAL A 175 -7.26 -2.54 -19.87
CA VAL A 175 -7.65 -1.40 -20.72
C VAL A 175 -6.59 -1.05 -21.78
N TRP A 176 -5.34 -1.41 -21.55
CA TRP A 176 -4.21 -1.28 -22.48
C TRP A 176 -3.42 -2.61 -22.50
N PRO A 177 -3.87 -3.61 -23.28
CA PRO A 177 -3.30 -4.97 -23.23
C PRO A 177 -1.80 -5.04 -23.51
N ASN A 178 -1.27 -4.12 -24.32
CA ASN A 178 0.13 -4.09 -24.77
C ASN A 178 1.05 -3.26 -23.85
N ILE A 179 0.52 -2.66 -22.78
CA ILE A 179 1.33 -1.84 -21.88
C ILE A 179 2.47 -2.67 -21.26
N LYS A 180 3.68 -2.16 -21.36
CA LYS A 180 4.84 -2.76 -20.67
C LYS A 180 4.81 -2.38 -19.19
N VAL A 181 4.81 -3.37 -18.32
CA VAL A 181 4.85 -3.17 -16.87
C VAL A 181 6.23 -3.52 -16.35
N ILE A 182 6.94 -2.53 -15.82
CA ILE A 182 8.31 -2.64 -15.34
C ILE A 182 8.31 -2.46 -13.83
N GLY A 183 8.76 -3.49 -13.12
CA GLY A 183 8.95 -3.43 -11.66
C GLY A 183 10.32 -2.89 -11.30
N CYS A 184 10.39 -2.05 -10.27
CA CYS A 184 11.63 -1.46 -9.79
C CYS A 184 11.77 -1.67 -8.28
N SER A 185 12.89 -2.25 -7.84
CA SER A 185 13.25 -2.43 -6.43
C SER A 185 14.66 -1.92 -6.17
N PRO A 186 14.97 -1.42 -4.96
CA PRO A 186 16.35 -1.14 -4.58
C PRO A 186 17.18 -2.42 -4.61
N SER A 187 18.43 -2.35 -5.12
CA SER A 187 19.32 -3.51 -5.23
C SER A 187 19.58 -4.21 -3.89
N ASN A 188 19.58 -3.45 -2.80
CA ASN A 188 19.78 -3.97 -1.44
C ASN A 188 18.49 -4.46 -0.75
N SER A 189 17.34 -4.46 -1.44
CA SER A 189 16.04 -4.92 -0.92
C SER A 189 15.15 -5.43 -2.06
N ALA A 190 15.68 -6.33 -2.89
CA ALA A 190 15.02 -6.85 -4.09
C ALA A 190 14.38 -8.24 -3.89
N ILE A 191 13.84 -8.49 -2.70
CA ILE A 191 13.29 -9.80 -2.29
C ILE A 191 12.29 -10.38 -3.31
N MET A 192 11.38 -9.55 -3.84
CA MET A 192 10.42 -10.03 -4.83
C MET A 192 11.09 -10.47 -6.14
N ILE A 193 12.12 -9.75 -6.59
CA ILE A 193 12.87 -10.12 -7.80
C ILE A 193 13.59 -11.45 -7.57
N HIS A 194 14.29 -11.58 -6.45
CA HIS A 194 14.97 -12.85 -6.09
C HIS A 194 13.98 -14.01 -5.90
N SER A 195 12.79 -13.74 -5.34
CA SER A 195 11.73 -14.76 -5.23
C SER A 195 11.24 -15.23 -6.60
N MET A 196 11.06 -14.31 -7.56
CA MET A 196 10.68 -14.65 -8.94
C MET A 196 11.78 -15.47 -9.65
N GLU A 197 13.04 -15.10 -9.51
CA GLU A 197 14.19 -15.83 -10.06
C GLU A 197 14.31 -17.23 -9.46
N ALA A 198 14.07 -17.36 -8.16
CA ALA A 198 14.13 -18.63 -7.45
C ALA A 198 12.86 -19.50 -7.63
N GLY A 199 11.79 -18.97 -8.22
CA GLY A 199 10.51 -19.67 -8.35
C GLY A 199 9.80 -19.99 -7.04
N LYS A 200 10.19 -19.31 -5.94
CA LYS A 200 9.60 -19.49 -4.60
C LYS A 200 9.70 -18.18 -3.79
N ILE A 201 8.85 -18.05 -2.80
CA ILE A 201 8.93 -16.92 -1.84
C ILE A 201 10.18 -17.09 -0.96
N LEU A 202 11.02 -16.05 -0.89
CA LEU A 202 12.23 -15.98 -0.07
C LEU A 202 11.98 -15.15 1.20
#